data_7bbfa09f73513bea279da4c4f773ce17
#
_entry.id   7bbfa09f73513bea279da4c4f773ce17
#
_cell.length_a   1.000
_cell.length_b   1.000
_cell.length_c   1.000
_cell.angle_alpha   90.00
_cell.angle_beta   90.00
_cell.angle_gamma   90.00
#
_symmetry.space_group_name_H-M   'P 1'
#
loop_
_entity.id
_entity.type
_entity.pdbx_description
1 polymer ?
#
loop_
_entity_poly.entity_id
_entity_poly.type
_entity_poly.pdbx_seq_one_letter_code
_entity_poly.pdbx_strand_id
1 'polypeptide(L)'
;MIPKLLTKDEGKTLEFKESCRSLRGIVRTAVAFANTAGGSIVIGVRDKTKDVVGLSDPLAEEERLASSFADNISPLLVPDIQIQSWRDRELIVVTVPHAVGPYYIRSEGPESGVYIRLGSTNRRAGPEIISDITLLARNVFFDEQPCMEINSEAIDFRAASEFFSQVSRKLPRSKQRSLGLLVNYSGREFPSRGAILLFGKKRKTIFPDAIIRCARFRGKDTHI
;
A
#
# COMPACT_ATOMS: atom_id res chain seq x y z
N MET A 1 18.18 -19.86 4.99
CA MET A 1 17.63 -18.50 4.76
C MET A 1 18.73 -17.45 4.83
N ILE A 2 19.48 -17.35 5.92
CA ILE A 2 20.54 -16.35 6.20
C ILE A 2 21.55 -16.18 5.04
N PRO A 3 22.15 -17.25 4.45
CA PRO A 3 23.13 -17.06 3.37
C PRO A 3 22.59 -16.22 2.20
N LYS A 4 21.35 -16.46 1.83
CA LYS A 4 20.71 -15.71 0.72
C LYS A 4 20.42 -14.25 1.07
N LEU A 5 20.21 -13.91 2.35
CA LEU A 5 20.02 -12.53 2.79
C LEU A 5 21.35 -11.77 2.82
N LEU A 6 22.42 -12.41 3.31
CA LEU A 6 23.74 -11.80 3.38
C LEU A 6 24.37 -11.49 2.02
N THR A 7 23.95 -12.17 0.94
CA THR A 7 24.43 -11.85 -0.42
C THR A 7 23.76 -10.62 -1.04
N LYS A 8 22.65 -10.13 -0.44
CA LYS A 8 21.91 -8.96 -0.95
C LYS A 8 22.36 -7.69 -0.23
N ASP A 9 22.20 -6.57 -0.90
CA ASP A 9 22.35 -5.26 -0.27
C ASP A 9 21.06 -4.81 0.39
N GLU A 10 21.19 -3.91 1.37
CA GLU A 10 20.02 -3.22 1.91
C GLU A 10 19.23 -2.52 0.81
N GLY A 11 17.90 -2.51 0.96
CA GLY A 11 17.08 -1.95 -0.08
C GLY A 11 15.62 -1.87 0.32
N LYS A 12 14.74 -1.99 -0.68
CA LYS A 12 13.30 -1.85 -0.51
C LYS A 12 12.70 -2.89 0.46
N THR A 13 13.30 -4.08 0.54
CA THR A 13 12.74 -5.22 1.30
C THR A 13 13.74 -5.87 2.25
N LEU A 14 14.91 -5.27 2.46
CA LEU A 14 15.93 -5.82 3.34
C LEU A 14 16.61 -4.70 4.14
N GLU A 15 16.80 -4.94 5.42
CA GLU A 15 17.52 -4.09 6.36
C GLU A 15 18.39 -4.93 7.28
N PHE A 16 19.63 -4.48 7.57
CA PHE A 16 20.51 -5.08 8.57
C PHE A 16 20.61 -4.19 9.80
N LYS A 17 20.69 -4.81 10.97
CA LYS A 17 20.93 -4.13 12.25
C LYS A 17 21.93 -4.91 13.08
N GLU A 18 22.91 -4.23 13.61
CA GLU A 18 23.92 -4.87 14.48
C GLU A 18 23.32 -5.36 15.79
N SER A 19 22.31 -4.67 16.32
CA SER A 19 21.66 -4.99 17.60
C SER A 19 20.27 -4.36 17.73
N CYS A 20 19.52 -4.72 18.75
CA CYS A 20 18.23 -4.11 19.11
C CYS A 20 18.34 -2.80 19.92
N ARG A 21 19.52 -2.18 20.02
CA ARG A 21 19.69 -0.95 20.81
C ARG A 21 18.75 0.18 20.38
N SER A 22 18.47 0.29 19.10
CA SER A 22 17.54 1.29 18.55
C SER A 22 16.20 0.67 18.17
N LEU A 23 15.40 0.26 19.15
CA LEU A 23 14.05 -0.27 18.92
C LEU A 23 13.18 0.68 18.07
N ARG A 24 13.25 1.98 18.34
CA ARG A 24 12.52 2.99 17.56
C ARG A 24 12.88 2.96 16.08
N GLY A 25 14.15 2.73 15.73
CA GLY A 25 14.61 2.58 14.36
C GLY A 25 14.04 1.33 13.70
N ILE A 26 14.03 0.21 14.44
CA ILE A 26 13.49 -1.07 13.97
C ILE A 26 11.96 -0.98 13.77
N VAL A 27 11.24 -0.40 14.74
CA VAL A 27 9.78 -0.14 14.63
C VAL A 27 9.46 0.70 13.39
N ARG A 28 10.23 1.78 13.17
CA ARG A 28 10.06 2.63 11.98
C ARG A 28 10.28 1.85 10.67
N THR A 29 11.27 0.98 10.63
CA THR A 29 11.53 0.13 9.45
C THR A 29 10.40 -0.88 9.24
N ALA A 30 9.88 -1.48 10.32
CA ALA A 30 8.74 -2.39 10.23
C ALA A 30 7.49 -1.68 9.69
N VAL A 31 7.17 -0.49 10.18
CA VAL A 31 6.07 0.35 9.65
C VAL A 31 6.28 0.66 8.17
N ALA A 32 7.49 1.06 7.78
CA ALA A 32 7.80 1.38 6.39
C ALA A 32 7.68 0.16 5.47
N PHE A 33 8.10 -1.01 5.92
CA PHE A 33 7.94 -2.26 5.17
C PHE A 33 6.46 -2.65 5.03
N ALA A 34 5.68 -2.61 6.11
CA ALA A 34 4.26 -2.93 6.08
C ALA A 34 3.49 -2.06 5.07
N ASN A 35 3.79 -0.77 5.02
CA ASN A 35 3.14 0.19 4.12
C ASN A 35 3.66 0.16 2.67
N THR A 36 4.73 -0.61 2.36
CA THR A 36 5.33 -0.53 1.01
C THR A 36 5.31 -1.88 0.29
N ALA A 37 6.19 -2.79 0.63
CA ALA A 37 6.34 -4.06 -0.09
C ALA A 37 6.59 -5.26 0.84
N GLY A 38 6.48 -5.05 2.14
CA GLY A 38 7.01 -5.99 3.11
C GLY A 38 8.54 -6.00 3.11
N GLY A 39 9.12 -6.88 3.91
CA GLY A 39 10.57 -7.02 3.96
C GLY A 39 11.06 -7.79 5.16
N SER A 40 12.38 -7.96 5.23
CA SER A 40 13.05 -8.63 6.34
C SER A 40 14.04 -7.69 7.02
N ILE A 41 14.04 -7.68 8.34
CA ILE A 41 15.05 -7.01 9.16
C ILE A 41 15.89 -8.11 9.80
N VAL A 42 17.18 -8.12 9.52
CA VAL A 42 18.14 -9.10 10.07
C VAL A 42 18.95 -8.42 11.14
N ILE A 43 18.84 -8.91 12.37
CA ILE A 43 19.47 -8.33 13.55
C ILE A 43 20.60 -9.24 14.01
N GLY A 44 21.75 -8.66 14.36
CA GLY A 44 23.02 -9.34 14.65
C GLY A 44 24.01 -9.25 13.48
N VAL A 45 23.75 -8.37 12.51
CA VAL A 45 24.60 -8.15 11.32
C VAL A 45 24.93 -6.68 11.19
N ARG A 46 26.21 -6.34 10.98
CA ARG A 46 26.63 -4.98 10.66
C ARG A 46 26.14 -4.56 9.29
N ASP A 47 25.56 -3.38 9.24
CA ASP A 47 24.98 -2.79 8.04
C ASP A 47 25.96 -2.81 6.84
N LYS A 48 27.07 -2.10 6.92
CA LYS A 48 27.94 -1.87 5.77
C LYS A 48 28.84 -3.07 5.40
N THR A 49 29.40 -3.74 6.39
CA THR A 49 30.36 -4.83 6.19
C THR A 49 29.67 -6.18 6.04
N LYS A 50 28.42 -6.29 6.48
CA LYS A 50 27.65 -7.53 6.58
C LYS A 50 28.30 -8.60 7.47
N ASP A 51 29.21 -8.16 8.37
CA ASP A 51 29.79 -9.03 9.37
C ASP A 51 28.71 -9.51 10.33
N VAL A 52 28.63 -10.81 10.50
CA VAL A 52 27.72 -11.42 11.46
C VAL A 52 28.33 -11.33 12.84
N VAL A 53 27.80 -10.47 13.69
CA VAL A 53 28.25 -10.28 15.06
C VAL A 53 27.48 -11.16 16.07
N GLY A 54 26.22 -11.50 15.72
CA GLY A 54 25.32 -12.26 16.56
C GLY A 54 24.74 -11.44 17.72
N LEU A 55 23.88 -12.10 18.48
CA LEU A 55 23.23 -11.55 19.68
C LEU A 55 23.64 -12.39 20.89
N SER A 56 23.82 -11.73 22.04
CA SER A 56 24.19 -12.42 23.30
C SER A 56 23.01 -13.10 23.97
N ASP A 57 21.82 -12.53 23.85
CA ASP A 57 20.58 -13.06 24.39
C ASP A 57 19.43 -12.85 23.38
N PRO A 58 19.34 -13.74 22.37
CA PRO A 58 18.35 -13.60 21.31
C PRO A 58 16.91 -13.80 21.80
N LEU A 59 16.68 -14.58 22.86
CA LEU A 59 15.34 -14.81 23.42
C LEU A 59 14.81 -13.54 24.08
N ALA A 60 15.61 -12.90 24.92
CA ALA A 60 15.22 -11.63 25.55
C ALA A 60 15.03 -10.52 24.51
N GLU A 61 15.86 -10.48 23.46
CA GLU A 61 15.72 -9.49 22.38
C GLU A 61 14.47 -9.76 21.50
N GLU A 62 14.10 -11.01 21.26
CA GLU A 62 12.88 -11.40 20.56
C GLU A 62 11.64 -10.92 21.32
N GLU A 63 11.56 -11.18 22.64
CA GLU A 63 10.45 -10.72 23.50
C GLU A 63 10.35 -9.18 23.51
N ARG A 64 11.47 -8.48 23.61
CA ARG A 64 11.52 -7.02 23.56
C ARG A 64 11.03 -6.47 22.22
N LEU A 65 11.37 -7.12 21.11
CA LEU A 65 10.91 -6.74 19.76
C LEU A 65 9.41 -6.96 19.62
N ALA A 66 8.91 -8.12 20.02
CA ALA A 66 7.49 -8.44 19.97
C ALA A 66 6.65 -7.43 20.77
N SER A 67 7.05 -7.16 22.01
CA SER A 67 6.42 -6.14 22.85
C SER A 67 6.51 -4.74 22.22
N SER A 68 7.68 -4.37 21.69
CA SER A 68 7.86 -3.07 21.06
C SER A 68 6.97 -2.87 19.82
N PHE A 69 6.77 -3.91 19.00
CA PHE A 69 5.86 -3.81 17.86
C PHE A 69 4.40 -3.67 18.32
N ALA A 70 3.96 -4.47 19.29
CA ALA A 70 2.61 -4.42 19.82
C ALA A 70 2.26 -3.06 20.46
N ASP A 71 3.20 -2.48 21.18
CA ASP A 71 2.98 -1.22 21.89
C ASP A 71 3.08 0.02 21.01
N ASN A 72 3.96 0.00 20.02
CA ASN A 72 4.31 1.20 19.27
C ASN A 72 3.73 1.28 17.85
N ILE A 73 3.13 0.22 17.31
CA ILE A 73 2.55 0.23 15.96
C ILE A 73 1.02 0.20 16.04
N SER A 74 0.39 0.98 15.21
CA SER A 74 -1.07 0.98 15.04
C SER A 74 -1.41 1.04 13.54
N PRO A 75 -2.41 0.26 13.06
CA PRO A 75 -3.04 -0.89 13.72
C PRO A 75 -2.01 -1.93 14.19
N LEU A 76 -2.46 -2.95 14.95
CA LEU A 76 -1.55 -4.01 15.40
C LEU A 76 -0.89 -4.70 14.21
N LEU A 77 0.43 -4.66 14.16
CA LEU A 77 1.26 -5.37 13.18
C LEU A 77 1.84 -6.62 13.83
N VAL A 78 1.67 -7.76 13.19
CA VAL A 78 2.20 -9.04 13.67
C VAL A 78 3.24 -9.56 12.68
N PRO A 79 4.51 -9.15 12.80
CA PRO A 79 5.59 -9.71 11.99
C PRO A 79 5.95 -11.13 12.47
N ASP A 80 6.52 -11.92 11.58
CA ASP A 80 7.14 -13.20 11.94
C ASP A 80 8.56 -12.93 12.46
N ILE A 81 8.84 -13.32 13.71
CA ILE A 81 10.12 -13.13 14.37
C ILE A 81 10.74 -14.51 14.60
N GLN A 82 11.90 -14.76 14.02
CA GLN A 82 12.59 -16.03 14.09
C GLN A 82 14.02 -15.87 14.56
N ILE A 83 14.43 -16.67 15.55
CA ILE A 83 15.83 -16.82 15.93
C ILE A 83 16.46 -17.85 14.97
N GLN A 84 17.57 -17.51 14.37
CA GLN A 84 18.29 -18.37 13.42
C GLN A 84 19.79 -18.40 13.75
N SER A 85 20.36 -19.61 13.73
CA SER A 85 21.79 -19.80 13.94
C SER A 85 22.56 -19.75 12.62
N TRP A 86 23.67 -19.07 12.62
CA TRP A 86 24.61 -18.99 11.51
C TRP A 86 26.06 -18.97 12.01
N ARG A 87 26.87 -20.01 11.70
CA ARG A 87 28.28 -20.13 12.08
C ARG A 87 28.51 -19.81 13.56
N ASP A 88 27.82 -20.55 14.44
CA ASP A 88 27.87 -20.41 15.91
C ASP A 88 27.47 -19.01 16.44
N ARG A 89 26.76 -18.24 15.62
CA ARG A 89 26.16 -16.94 16.01
C ARG A 89 24.65 -17.03 15.88
N GLU A 90 23.94 -16.46 16.83
CA GLU A 90 22.49 -16.38 16.79
C GLU A 90 22.05 -14.99 16.33
N LEU A 91 21.06 -14.99 15.46
CA LEU A 91 20.50 -13.81 14.78
C LEU A 91 18.99 -13.81 14.95
N ILE A 92 18.38 -12.65 14.85
CA ILE A 92 16.93 -12.53 14.73
C ILE A 92 16.59 -12.07 13.30
N VAL A 93 15.65 -12.75 12.67
CA VAL A 93 15.06 -12.35 11.40
C VAL A 93 13.60 -11.98 11.64
N VAL A 94 13.29 -10.70 11.45
CA VAL A 94 11.92 -10.16 11.51
C VAL A 94 11.40 -10.06 10.10
N THR A 95 10.40 -10.87 9.75
CA THR A 95 9.73 -10.80 8.45
C THR A 95 8.43 -10.02 8.58
N VAL A 96 8.38 -8.87 7.94
CA VAL A 96 7.23 -7.98 7.93
C VAL A 96 6.46 -8.19 6.63
N PRO A 97 5.19 -8.62 6.67
CA PRO A 97 4.38 -8.75 5.47
C PRO A 97 4.05 -7.35 4.90
N HIS A 98 3.85 -7.26 3.59
CA HIS A 98 3.08 -6.13 3.05
C HIS A 98 1.65 -6.24 3.57
N ALA A 99 1.17 -5.19 4.19
CA ALA A 99 -0.11 -5.20 4.85
C ALA A 99 -0.99 -4.04 4.37
N VAL A 100 -2.30 -4.27 4.37
CA VAL A 100 -3.28 -3.27 3.96
C VAL A 100 -3.52 -2.32 5.14
N GLY A 101 -2.87 -1.12 5.10
CA GLY A 101 -2.88 -0.14 6.18
C GLY A 101 -3.38 1.22 5.73
N PRO A 102 -3.21 2.33 6.43
CA PRO A 102 -1.88 2.80 6.87
C PRO A 102 -1.50 2.33 8.26
N TYR A 103 -0.32 1.73 8.36
CA TYR A 103 0.35 1.49 9.64
C TYR A 103 1.15 2.71 10.04
N TYR A 104 1.16 3.02 11.32
CA TYR A 104 1.88 4.19 11.83
C TYR A 104 2.45 3.97 13.23
N ILE A 105 3.45 4.77 13.58
CA ILE A 105 4.00 4.81 14.94
C ILE A 105 2.98 5.51 15.84
N ARG A 106 2.46 4.78 16.83
CA ARG A 106 1.37 5.23 17.71
C ARG A 106 1.65 6.59 18.38
N SER A 107 2.85 6.78 18.87
CA SER A 107 3.25 8.04 19.54
C SER A 107 3.35 9.24 18.60
N GLU A 108 3.46 9.02 17.28
CA GLU A 108 3.53 10.06 16.26
C GLU A 108 2.17 10.33 15.60
N GLY A 109 1.19 9.42 15.78
CA GLY A 109 -0.17 9.52 15.26
C GLY A 109 -0.29 9.18 13.77
N PRO A 110 -1.55 9.06 13.26
CA PRO A 110 -1.83 8.60 11.90
C PRO A 110 -1.40 9.57 10.79
N GLU A 111 -1.22 10.85 11.09
CA GLU A 111 -0.82 11.86 10.12
C GLU A 111 0.70 12.00 9.97
N SER A 112 1.44 11.75 11.06
CA SER A 112 2.89 11.98 11.11
C SER A 112 3.72 10.72 11.30
N GLY A 113 3.10 9.64 11.78
CA GLY A 113 3.75 8.37 12.10
C GLY A 113 3.77 7.36 10.97
N VAL A 114 3.20 7.69 9.80
CA VAL A 114 3.21 6.81 8.63
C VAL A 114 4.54 6.94 7.91
N TYR A 115 5.23 5.80 7.76
CA TYR A 115 6.48 5.72 7.03
C TYR A 115 6.36 4.77 5.85
N ILE A 116 7.08 5.09 4.78
CA ILE A 116 7.24 4.28 3.57
C ILE A 116 8.71 4.00 3.31
N ARG A 117 9.00 2.94 2.58
CA ARG A 117 10.36 2.56 2.19
C ARG A 117 10.68 3.06 0.79
N LEU A 118 11.66 3.94 0.68
CA LEU A 118 12.18 4.45 -0.58
C LEU A 118 13.64 4.01 -0.74
N GLY A 119 13.88 2.98 -1.56
CA GLY A 119 15.18 2.31 -1.62
C GLY A 119 15.56 1.72 -0.26
N SER A 120 16.70 2.12 0.30
CA SER A 120 17.18 1.72 1.63
C SER A 120 16.81 2.71 2.74
N THR A 121 15.98 3.73 2.46
CA THR A 121 15.64 4.76 3.46
C THR A 121 14.18 4.75 3.85
N ASN A 122 13.91 5.00 5.14
CA ASN A 122 12.56 5.21 5.63
C ASN A 122 12.21 6.70 5.52
N ARG A 123 11.09 7.02 4.87
CA ARG A 123 10.59 8.38 4.69
C ARG A 123 9.19 8.51 5.27
N ARG A 124 8.87 9.64 5.85
CA ARG A 124 7.48 9.95 6.22
C ARG A 124 6.64 10.05 4.97
N ALA A 125 5.46 9.44 5.01
CA ALA A 125 4.48 9.56 3.94
C ALA A 125 3.83 10.95 3.97
N GLY A 126 3.68 11.57 2.80
CA GLY A 126 2.88 12.77 2.66
C GLY A 126 1.37 12.47 2.69
N PRO A 127 0.51 13.50 2.85
CA PRO A 127 -0.94 13.32 2.92
C PRO A 127 -1.54 12.55 1.73
N GLU A 128 -1.02 12.75 0.53
CA GLU A 128 -1.45 12.05 -0.68
C GLU A 128 -1.21 10.55 -0.58
N ILE A 129 -0.01 10.13 -0.18
CA ILE A 129 0.35 8.72 -0.01
C ILE A 129 -0.48 8.08 1.11
N ILE A 130 -0.72 8.80 2.22
CA ILE A 130 -1.57 8.33 3.32
C ILE A 130 -3.00 8.11 2.82
N SER A 131 -3.52 9.05 2.02
CA SER A 131 -4.83 8.93 1.39
C SER A 131 -4.93 7.70 0.50
N ASP A 132 -3.94 7.48 -0.38
CA ASP A 132 -3.90 6.33 -1.29
C ASP A 132 -3.88 5.00 -0.54
N ILE A 133 -3.01 4.87 0.47
CA ILE A 133 -2.94 3.67 1.30
C ILE A 133 -4.27 3.45 2.04
N THR A 134 -4.91 4.52 2.52
CA THR A 134 -6.20 4.45 3.22
C THR A 134 -7.33 3.99 2.29
N LEU A 135 -7.36 4.49 1.06
CA LEU A 135 -8.33 4.07 0.06
C LEU A 135 -8.16 2.59 -0.31
N LEU A 136 -6.92 2.16 -0.51
CA LEU A 136 -6.59 0.74 -0.74
C LEU A 136 -7.03 -0.14 0.45
N ALA A 137 -6.83 0.33 1.68
CA ALA A 137 -7.23 -0.38 2.89
C ALA A 137 -8.75 -0.57 3.01
N ARG A 138 -9.52 0.36 2.47
CA ARG A 138 -10.98 0.30 2.45
C ARG A 138 -11.53 -0.47 1.24
N ASN A 139 -10.68 -1.03 0.39
CA ASN A 139 -11.05 -1.60 -0.91
C ASN A 139 -11.89 -0.63 -1.77
N VAL A 140 -11.65 0.67 -1.64
CA VAL A 140 -12.32 1.70 -2.45
C VAL A 140 -11.46 1.97 -3.67
N PHE A 141 -11.82 1.39 -4.78
CA PHE A 141 -11.13 1.60 -6.05
C PHE A 141 -11.42 2.98 -6.62
N PHE A 142 -10.55 3.46 -7.51
CA PHE A 142 -10.68 4.79 -8.12
C PHE A 142 -12.03 5.00 -8.80
N ASP A 143 -12.52 4.00 -9.50
CA ASP A 143 -13.79 4.04 -10.23
C ASP A 143 -15.03 4.06 -9.32
N GLU A 144 -14.91 3.54 -8.09
CA GLU A 144 -15.97 3.56 -7.07
C GLU A 144 -16.05 4.89 -6.27
N GLN A 145 -15.03 5.73 -6.38
CA GLN A 145 -14.99 7.00 -5.66
C GLN A 145 -16.03 7.98 -6.18
N PRO A 146 -16.67 8.80 -5.30
CA PRO A 146 -17.58 9.84 -5.72
C PRO A 146 -16.85 10.94 -6.51
N CYS A 147 -17.44 11.40 -7.59
CA CYS A 147 -17.01 12.57 -8.33
C CYS A 147 -17.77 13.78 -7.78
N MET A 148 -17.20 14.45 -6.76
CA MET A 148 -17.88 15.50 -5.99
C MET A 148 -18.06 16.81 -6.74
N GLU A 149 -17.27 17.04 -7.80
CA GLU A 149 -17.28 18.25 -8.60
C GLU A 149 -18.53 18.37 -9.49
N ILE A 150 -19.30 17.29 -9.62
CA ILE A 150 -20.43 17.18 -10.53
C ILE A 150 -21.59 16.43 -9.90
N ASN A 151 -22.79 16.66 -10.42
CA ASN A 151 -24.01 15.96 -10.02
C ASN A 151 -24.34 14.79 -10.96
N SER A 152 -25.37 14.01 -10.62
CA SER A 152 -25.82 12.85 -11.40
C SER A 152 -26.33 13.18 -12.82
N GLU A 153 -26.68 14.46 -13.11
CA GLU A 153 -27.11 14.90 -14.43
C GLU A 153 -26.00 14.86 -15.48
N ALA A 154 -24.75 14.81 -15.02
CA ALA A 154 -23.58 14.64 -15.87
C ALA A 154 -23.47 13.23 -16.49
N ILE A 155 -24.23 12.24 -15.98
CA ILE A 155 -24.32 10.90 -16.56
C ILE A 155 -25.31 10.89 -17.74
N ASP A 156 -24.92 10.27 -18.83
CA ASP A 156 -25.85 9.87 -19.90
C ASP A 156 -26.55 8.56 -19.51
N PHE A 157 -27.66 8.71 -18.81
CA PHE A 157 -28.46 7.54 -18.35
C PHE A 157 -29.10 6.79 -19.51
N ARG A 158 -29.25 7.38 -20.71
CA ARG A 158 -29.73 6.67 -21.88
C ARG A 158 -28.67 5.68 -22.36
N ALA A 159 -27.43 6.13 -22.56
CA ALA A 159 -26.32 5.27 -22.92
C ALA A 159 -26.06 4.19 -21.86
N ALA A 160 -26.14 4.53 -20.56
CA ALA A 160 -26.03 3.56 -19.48
C ALA A 160 -27.18 2.51 -19.55
N SER A 161 -28.42 2.93 -19.80
CA SER A 161 -29.56 2.01 -19.92
C SER A 161 -29.44 1.09 -21.13
N GLU A 162 -28.96 1.58 -22.26
CA GLU A 162 -28.67 0.77 -23.46
C GLU A 162 -27.58 -0.27 -23.17
N PHE A 163 -26.48 0.13 -22.52
CA PHE A 163 -25.40 -0.78 -22.15
C PHE A 163 -25.85 -1.89 -21.20
N PHE A 164 -26.62 -1.54 -20.18
CA PHE A 164 -27.10 -2.49 -19.19
C PHE A 164 -28.42 -3.19 -19.60
N SER A 165 -28.93 -3.00 -20.83
CA SER A 165 -30.20 -3.55 -21.28
C SER A 165 -30.25 -5.07 -21.21
N GLN A 166 -29.14 -5.77 -21.38
CA GLN A 166 -29.02 -7.23 -21.26
C GLN A 166 -29.14 -7.69 -19.77
N VAL A 167 -28.82 -6.83 -18.81
CA VAL A 167 -28.87 -7.14 -17.38
C VAL A 167 -30.16 -6.61 -16.73
N SER A 168 -30.66 -5.48 -17.22
CA SER A 168 -31.88 -4.86 -16.68
C SER A 168 -32.57 -4.00 -17.74
N ARG A 169 -33.85 -4.29 -18.02
CA ARG A 169 -34.66 -3.49 -18.96
C ARG A 169 -34.92 -2.06 -18.51
N LYS A 170 -34.83 -1.79 -17.22
CA LYS A 170 -34.95 -0.45 -16.64
C LYS A 170 -33.81 -0.22 -15.67
N LEU A 171 -33.33 1.01 -15.58
CA LEU A 171 -32.25 1.43 -14.70
C LEU A 171 -32.78 2.36 -13.60
N PRO A 172 -33.63 1.86 -12.67
CA PRO A 172 -34.14 2.66 -11.57
C PRO A 172 -33.00 3.05 -10.64
N ARG A 173 -33.22 4.03 -9.76
CA ARG A 173 -32.18 4.59 -8.87
C ARG A 173 -31.52 3.54 -7.97
N SER A 174 -32.29 2.54 -7.49
CA SER A 174 -31.73 1.40 -6.78
C SER A 174 -30.71 0.61 -7.58
N LYS A 175 -31.00 0.36 -8.85
CA LYS A 175 -30.07 -0.33 -9.78
C LYS A 175 -28.84 0.55 -10.11
N GLN A 176 -29.02 1.85 -10.27
CA GLN A 176 -27.89 2.78 -10.48
C GLN A 176 -26.91 2.72 -9.33
N ARG A 177 -27.38 2.59 -8.09
CA ARG A 177 -26.53 2.40 -6.90
C ARG A 177 -25.88 1.01 -6.89
N SER A 178 -26.63 -0.05 -7.10
CA SER A 178 -26.09 -1.42 -7.08
C SER A 178 -25.09 -1.71 -8.19
N LEU A 179 -25.13 -0.95 -9.28
CA LEU A 179 -24.17 -1.00 -10.38
C LEU A 179 -23.02 0.00 -10.21
N GLY A 180 -22.95 0.69 -9.09
CA GLY A 180 -21.88 1.64 -8.81
C GLY A 180 -21.92 2.91 -9.67
N LEU A 181 -23.03 3.20 -10.36
CA LEU A 181 -23.16 4.46 -11.12
C LEU A 181 -23.35 5.67 -10.21
N LEU A 182 -24.04 5.46 -9.08
CA LEU A 182 -24.25 6.44 -8.03
C LEU A 182 -23.73 5.90 -6.72
N VAL A 183 -22.99 6.73 -6.00
CA VAL A 183 -22.46 6.43 -4.66
C VAL A 183 -22.97 7.46 -3.65
N ASN A 184 -23.23 7.01 -2.43
CA ASN A 184 -23.63 7.89 -1.34
C ASN A 184 -22.38 8.33 -0.58
N TYR A 185 -22.19 9.63 -0.44
CA TYR A 185 -21.12 10.21 0.37
C TYR A 185 -21.70 11.31 1.26
N SER A 186 -21.52 11.19 2.57
CA SER A 186 -22.03 12.16 3.56
C SER A 186 -23.53 12.49 3.39
N GLY A 187 -24.36 11.47 3.09
CA GLY A 187 -25.81 11.62 2.93
C GLY A 187 -26.26 12.20 1.58
N ARG A 188 -25.34 12.46 0.66
CA ARG A 188 -25.63 12.94 -0.70
C ARG A 188 -25.22 11.92 -1.75
N GLU A 189 -25.95 11.88 -2.86
CA GLU A 189 -25.62 11.03 -4.00
C GLU A 189 -24.77 11.78 -5.01
N PHE A 190 -23.67 11.14 -5.39
CA PHE A 190 -22.76 11.60 -6.43
C PHE A 190 -22.58 10.52 -7.50
N PRO A 191 -22.27 10.88 -8.75
CA PRO A 191 -21.81 9.92 -9.73
C PRO A 191 -20.47 9.34 -9.27
N SER A 192 -20.24 8.04 -9.51
CA SER A 192 -18.91 7.49 -9.34
C SER A 192 -17.98 7.95 -10.46
N ARG A 193 -16.68 7.91 -10.23
CA ARG A 193 -15.68 8.22 -11.27
C ARG A 193 -15.79 7.24 -12.44
N GLY A 194 -16.07 5.96 -12.17
CA GLY A 194 -16.33 4.94 -13.18
C GLY A 194 -17.56 5.27 -14.03
N ALA A 195 -18.65 5.72 -13.41
CA ALA A 195 -19.83 6.15 -14.15
C ALA A 195 -19.55 7.31 -15.11
N ILE A 196 -18.72 8.27 -14.69
CA ILE A 196 -18.33 9.39 -15.54
C ILE A 196 -17.36 8.96 -16.63
N LEU A 197 -16.42 8.07 -16.36
CA LEU A 197 -15.52 7.50 -17.38
C LEU A 197 -16.28 6.76 -18.48
N LEU A 198 -17.31 6.00 -18.11
CA LEU A 198 -18.08 5.20 -19.06
C LEU A 198 -19.21 6.00 -19.74
N PHE A 199 -19.94 6.78 -18.96
CA PHE A 199 -21.21 7.40 -19.40
C PHE A 199 -21.26 8.93 -19.19
N GLY A 200 -20.15 9.56 -18.86
CA GLY A 200 -20.11 11.01 -18.63
C GLY A 200 -20.27 11.80 -19.92
N LYS A 201 -21.23 12.75 -19.95
CA LYS A 201 -21.47 13.65 -21.09
C LYS A 201 -20.26 14.55 -21.40
N LYS A 202 -19.51 14.94 -20.39
CA LYS A 202 -18.33 15.82 -20.48
C LYS A 202 -17.05 15.15 -19.89
N ARG A 203 -16.89 13.83 -20.10
CA ARG A 203 -15.78 13.08 -19.50
C ARG A 203 -14.39 13.64 -19.85
N LYS A 204 -14.19 14.16 -21.08
CA LYS A 204 -12.92 14.75 -21.52
C LYS A 204 -12.52 15.99 -20.71
N THR A 205 -13.49 16.73 -20.17
CA THR A 205 -13.24 17.89 -19.31
C THR A 205 -12.80 17.45 -17.90
N ILE A 206 -13.38 16.33 -17.40
CA ILE A 206 -13.13 15.84 -16.05
C ILE A 206 -11.89 14.93 -16.04
N PHE A 207 -11.73 14.10 -17.06
CA PHE A 207 -10.63 13.16 -17.25
C PHE A 207 -9.97 13.33 -18.62
N PRO A 208 -9.17 14.40 -18.81
CA PRO A 208 -8.59 14.72 -20.13
C PRO A 208 -7.62 13.64 -20.62
N ASP A 209 -6.96 12.94 -19.69
CA ASP A 209 -5.98 11.89 -20.00
C ASP A 209 -6.60 10.49 -20.16
N ALA A 210 -7.92 10.34 -19.91
CA ALA A 210 -8.61 9.07 -20.11
C ALA A 210 -8.91 8.83 -21.59
N ILE A 211 -7.85 8.61 -22.39
CA ILE A 211 -7.91 8.37 -23.84
C ILE A 211 -7.23 7.04 -24.18
N ILE A 212 -7.75 6.37 -25.20
CA ILE A 212 -7.10 5.22 -25.83
C ILE A 212 -6.39 5.71 -27.07
N ARG A 213 -5.08 5.51 -27.15
CA ARG A 213 -4.27 5.81 -28.35
C ARG A 213 -4.02 4.50 -29.07
N CYS A 214 -4.55 4.38 -30.30
CA CYS A 214 -4.33 3.21 -31.13
C CYS A 214 -3.44 3.58 -32.32
N ALA A 215 -2.41 2.76 -32.59
CA ALA A 215 -1.60 2.87 -33.78
C ALA A 215 -1.64 1.54 -34.56
N ARG A 216 -1.76 1.63 -35.89
CA ARG A 216 -1.61 0.48 -36.79
C ARG A 216 -0.36 0.66 -37.62
N PHE A 217 0.60 -0.24 -37.39
CA PHE A 217 1.86 -0.25 -38.15
C PHE A 217 1.69 -1.09 -39.43
N ARG A 218 2.27 -0.62 -40.52
CA ARG A 218 2.40 -1.39 -41.77
C ARG A 218 3.80 -2.01 -41.78
N GLY A 219 3.90 -3.34 -41.66
CA GLY A 219 5.17 -4.05 -41.65
C GLY A 219 5.53 -4.62 -40.29
N LYS A 220 6.78 -5.07 -40.14
CA LYS A 220 7.32 -5.71 -38.93
C LYS A 220 8.12 -4.74 -38.04
N ASP A 221 8.35 -3.53 -38.51
CA ASP A 221 9.18 -2.52 -37.84
C ASP A 221 8.35 -1.37 -37.32
N THR A 222 8.76 -0.78 -36.19
CA THR A 222 8.11 0.36 -35.52
C THR A 222 8.57 1.71 -36.06
N HIS A 223 9.33 1.75 -37.15
CA HIS A 223 9.72 3.02 -37.79
C HIS A 223 8.53 3.61 -38.54
N ILE A 224 8.21 4.85 -38.18
CA ILE A 224 7.20 5.70 -38.87
C ILE A 224 7.87 6.42 -40.00
#